data_485f932fd2c87a91339a1bfc6ef8db39
#
_entry.id   485f932fd2c87a91339a1bfc6ef8db39
#
_cell.length_a   1.000
_cell.length_b   1.000
_cell.length_c   1.000
_cell.angle_alpha   90.00
_cell.angle_beta   90.00
_cell.angle_gamma   90.00
#
_symmetry.space_group_name_H-M   'P 1'
#
loop_
_entity.id
_entity.type
_entity.pdbx_description
1 polymer ?
#
loop_
_entity_poly.entity_id
_entity_poly.type
_entity_poly.pdbx_seq_one_letter_code
_entity_poly.pdbx_strand_id
1 'polypeptide(L)'
;MLRATIALLSVASFTVSANVTLPSGEDWINHASEGLAPYWLMPSAQGEPIGNFPTFRCDDGTLLDVTNVCSELDRGWITPHFGKEFTRMKSRQTYVYGGLYHLTGDKQALALAKQGAYYIIDQLEDKQNGGFISFTKDGKAGLDWQQRTAQDQAYALVGLAMYYYLTQDKKVEEALIAQQAFIFDKYRLNDNSGLAWVLADGEDGKATQRELVAQLDQINGYLLLVAPLLKEPVKSKWLDDLNWLTQSMINKYHSEDEQRFYGAIHDKAAMMPNANHNDFGHTIKAYWMTYLTGQTLNNSEWSQFGIKGMKHTLEQAQYQKEFVNVSQYFGEELQNAWKGQEITGWQSRPNTNWASSWEWAELDQAAMTVSLVDASMKDVLQYTLPTFHDVWVDHKYGGVGLDPKRTKAFHWGNGYHQFEHALIGYLFAQQVDAKPAVLHYARPTNSEMPMEPYYYHGDVVKLDNLNDGTQKVSFKNIRP
;
A
#
# COMPACT_ATOMS: atom_id res chain seq x y z
N MET A 1 -40.03 64.25 24.67
CA MET A 1 -38.86 63.32 24.96
C MET A 1 -39.38 61.88 24.91
N LEU A 2 -39.28 61.24 23.76
CA LEU A 2 -39.59 59.80 23.61
C LEU A 2 -38.29 59.00 23.71
N ARG A 3 -38.25 58.14 24.70
CA ARG A 3 -37.13 57.13 24.80
C ARG A 3 -37.56 55.90 24.02
N ALA A 4 -36.85 55.60 22.94
CA ALA A 4 -36.97 54.33 22.24
C ALA A 4 -36.05 53.30 22.91
N THR A 5 -36.63 52.18 23.38
CA THR A 5 -35.91 51.03 23.94
C THR A 5 -35.67 50.03 22.78
N ILE A 6 -34.40 49.87 22.43
CA ILE A 6 -33.99 48.87 21.43
C ILE A 6 -33.80 47.55 22.19
N ALA A 7 -34.61 46.56 21.89
CA ALA A 7 -34.44 45.20 22.38
C ALA A 7 -33.46 44.46 21.41
N LEU A 8 -32.27 44.07 21.90
CA LEU A 8 -31.37 43.19 21.21
C LEU A 8 -31.89 41.73 21.34
N LEU A 9 -32.38 41.18 20.25
CA LEU A 9 -32.61 39.76 20.13
C LEU A 9 -31.24 39.07 19.84
N SER A 10 -30.71 38.36 20.84
CA SER A 10 -29.59 37.46 20.65
C SER A 10 -30.09 36.18 19.97
N VAL A 11 -29.77 36.00 18.70
CA VAL A 11 -29.95 34.73 17.98
C VAL A 11 -28.84 33.80 18.45
N ALA A 12 -29.16 32.86 19.30
CA ALA A 12 -28.28 31.75 19.64
C ALA A 12 -28.23 30.82 18.42
N SER A 13 -27.16 30.87 17.67
CA SER A 13 -26.86 29.89 16.62
C SER A 13 -26.50 28.58 17.30
N PHE A 14 -27.45 27.66 17.37
CA PHE A 14 -27.14 26.26 17.68
C PHE A 14 -26.43 25.65 16.47
N THR A 15 -25.12 25.60 16.49
CA THR A 15 -24.38 24.71 15.63
C THR A 15 -24.67 23.28 16.11
N VAL A 16 -25.60 22.60 15.45
CA VAL A 16 -25.70 21.14 15.55
C VAL A 16 -24.44 20.61 14.91
N SER A 17 -23.45 20.26 15.72
CA SER A 17 -22.35 19.43 15.30
C SER A 17 -22.97 18.08 14.96
N ALA A 18 -23.17 17.78 13.69
CA ALA A 18 -23.48 16.43 13.27
C ALA A 18 -22.32 15.57 13.78
N ASN A 19 -22.59 14.63 14.69
CA ASN A 19 -21.64 13.61 15.06
C ASN A 19 -21.39 12.79 13.79
N VAL A 20 -20.27 13.06 13.11
CA VAL A 20 -19.83 12.25 11.98
C VAL A 20 -19.45 10.89 12.59
N THR A 21 -20.21 9.88 12.27
CA THR A 21 -19.93 8.51 12.72
C THR A 21 -18.87 7.88 11.81
N LEU A 22 -17.93 7.16 12.39
CA LEU A 22 -16.97 6.36 11.62
C LEU A 22 -17.71 5.29 10.80
N PRO A 23 -17.23 4.96 9.59
CA PRO A 23 -17.80 3.88 8.80
C PRO A 23 -17.83 2.56 9.59
N SER A 24 -18.96 1.88 9.55
CA SER A 24 -19.13 0.56 10.18
C SER A 24 -18.43 -0.55 9.39
N GLY A 25 -18.31 -1.75 9.96
CA GLY A 25 -17.79 -2.90 9.22
C GLY A 25 -18.62 -3.24 7.98
N GLU A 26 -19.93 -3.01 8.00
CA GLU A 26 -20.80 -3.21 6.82
C GLU A 26 -20.49 -2.16 5.73
N ASP A 27 -20.27 -0.91 6.10
CA ASP A 27 -19.88 0.14 5.15
C ASP A 27 -18.57 -0.20 4.45
N TRP A 28 -17.59 -0.78 5.16
CA TRP A 28 -16.34 -1.23 4.57
C TRP A 28 -16.49 -2.43 3.63
N ILE A 29 -17.35 -3.39 3.96
CA ILE A 29 -17.66 -4.50 3.05
C ILE A 29 -18.35 -3.96 1.78
N ASN A 30 -19.33 -3.06 1.92
CA ASN A 30 -20.00 -2.42 0.79
C ASN A 30 -19.03 -1.57 -0.04
N HIS A 31 -18.12 -0.83 0.62
CA HIS A 31 -17.05 -0.11 -0.08
C HIS A 31 -16.19 -1.06 -0.94
N ALA A 32 -15.77 -2.20 -0.40
CA ALA A 32 -14.99 -3.17 -1.16
C ALA A 32 -15.79 -3.79 -2.32
N SER A 33 -17.04 -4.20 -2.08
CA SER A 33 -17.86 -4.96 -3.05
C SER A 33 -18.58 -4.08 -4.06
N GLU A 34 -19.04 -2.91 -3.69
CA GLU A 34 -19.86 -2.01 -4.52
C GLU A 34 -19.07 -0.78 -4.99
N GLY A 35 -18.15 -0.27 -4.15
CA GLY A 35 -17.32 0.88 -4.47
C GLY A 35 -16.09 0.52 -5.29
N LEU A 36 -15.34 -0.51 -4.91
CA LEU A 36 -14.07 -0.86 -5.54
C LEU A 36 -14.19 -1.96 -6.61
N ALA A 37 -14.80 -3.08 -6.24
CA ALA A 37 -14.83 -4.30 -7.04
C ALA A 37 -15.40 -4.14 -8.46
N PRO A 38 -16.44 -3.32 -8.73
CA PRO A 38 -17.02 -3.24 -10.07
C PRO A 38 -16.00 -2.94 -11.17
N TYR A 39 -15.06 -2.02 -10.93
CA TYR A 39 -14.00 -1.70 -11.89
C TYR A 39 -13.05 -2.88 -12.14
N TRP A 40 -12.72 -3.64 -11.09
CA TRP A 40 -11.74 -4.74 -11.15
C TRP A 40 -12.33 -6.05 -11.66
N LEU A 41 -13.65 -6.26 -11.52
CA LEU A 41 -14.33 -7.48 -11.99
C LEU A 41 -14.82 -7.39 -13.44
N MET A 42 -14.68 -6.25 -14.10
CA MET A 42 -15.02 -6.10 -15.52
C MET A 42 -14.28 -7.15 -16.37
N PRO A 43 -14.91 -7.70 -17.43
CA PRO A 43 -14.23 -8.63 -18.33
C PRO A 43 -12.94 -8.07 -18.92
N SER A 44 -12.91 -6.78 -19.24
CA SER A 44 -11.72 -6.05 -19.73
C SER A 44 -10.54 -6.04 -18.73
N ALA A 45 -10.80 -6.26 -17.44
CA ALA A 45 -9.76 -6.33 -16.42
C ALA A 45 -9.05 -7.69 -16.35
N GLN A 46 -9.65 -8.75 -16.91
CA GLN A 46 -9.19 -10.11 -16.67
C GLN A 46 -8.02 -10.55 -17.55
N GLY A 47 -7.80 -9.83 -18.66
CA GLY A 47 -6.72 -10.11 -19.61
C GLY A 47 -6.96 -11.34 -20.49
N GLU A 48 -6.08 -11.53 -21.48
CA GLU A 48 -6.08 -12.69 -22.38
C GLU A 48 -4.64 -13.23 -22.48
N PRO A 49 -4.37 -14.46 -22.06
CA PRO A 49 -5.25 -15.33 -21.27
C PRO A 49 -5.63 -14.71 -19.92
N ILE A 50 -6.69 -15.22 -19.28
CA ILE A 50 -7.08 -14.77 -17.92
C ILE A 50 -5.89 -14.87 -16.98
N GLY A 51 -5.61 -13.79 -16.22
CA GLY A 51 -4.40 -13.66 -15.41
C GLY A 51 -3.33 -12.75 -16.03
N ASN A 52 -3.37 -12.55 -17.35
CA ASN A 52 -2.56 -11.54 -18.04
C ASN A 52 -3.22 -10.17 -17.93
N PHE A 53 -3.44 -9.70 -16.73
CA PHE A 53 -4.16 -8.47 -16.44
C PHE A 53 -3.57 -7.28 -17.18
N PRO A 54 -4.38 -6.45 -17.89
CA PRO A 54 -3.88 -5.33 -18.66
C PRO A 54 -3.33 -4.22 -17.75
N THR A 55 -2.25 -3.59 -18.18
CA THR A 55 -1.66 -2.46 -17.45
C THR A 55 -2.52 -1.21 -17.57
N PHE A 56 -3.09 -0.95 -18.76
CA PHE A 56 -3.80 0.30 -19.02
C PHE A 56 -5.27 0.03 -19.37
N ARG A 57 -6.14 0.71 -18.66
CA ARG A 57 -7.58 0.81 -18.93
C ARG A 57 -8.05 2.24 -18.70
N CYS A 58 -9.02 2.68 -19.50
CA CYS A 58 -9.70 3.95 -19.30
C CYS A 58 -10.50 3.97 -17.98
N ASP A 59 -10.93 5.13 -17.55
CA ASP A 59 -11.68 5.29 -16.29
C ASP A 59 -13.01 4.53 -16.29
N ASP A 60 -13.62 4.34 -17.46
CA ASP A 60 -14.82 3.52 -17.64
C ASP A 60 -14.54 2.00 -17.68
N GLY A 61 -13.28 1.60 -17.59
CA GLY A 61 -12.84 0.22 -17.61
C GLY A 61 -12.55 -0.35 -19.00
N THR A 62 -12.73 0.40 -20.09
CA THR A 62 -12.36 -0.06 -21.42
C THR A 62 -10.84 -0.19 -21.58
N LEU A 63 -10.39 -1.11 -22.44
CA LEU A 63 -8.97 -1.27 -22.73
C LEU A 63 -8.43 -0.05 -23.48
N LEU A 64 -7.16 0.28 -23.25
CA LEU A 64 -6.46 1.31 -24.01
C LEU A 64 -6.48 0.99 -25.51
N ASP A 65 -7.02 1.90 -26.30
CA ASP A 65 -6.84 1.95 -27.76
C ASP A 65 -5.81 3.05 -28.08
N VAL A 66 -4.63 2.65 -28.54
CA VAL A 66 -3.54 3.60 -28.87
C VAL A 66 -3.84 4.45 -30.09
N THR A 67 -4.86 4.11 -30.89
CA THR A 67 -5.33 4.89 -32.03
C THR A 67 -6.40 5.91 -31.66
N ASN A 68 -7.04 5.72 -30.49
CA ASN A 68 -8.08 6.59 -29.96
C ASN A 68 -7.97 6.64 -28.43
N VAL A 69 -6.91 7.27 -27.93
CA VAL A 69 -6.58 7.30 -26.51
C VAL A 69 -7.63 8.07 -25.72
N CYS A 70 -8.13 7.49 -24.64
CA CYS A 70 -9.02 8.18 -23.72
C CYS A 70 -8.26 9.32 -23.00
N SER A 71 -8.98 10.42 -22.75
CA SER A 71 -8.38 11.69 -22.27
C SER A 71 -7.62 11.56 -20.96
N GLU A 72 -8.02 10.67 -20.07
CA GLU A 72 -7.40 10.40 -18.79
C GLU A 72 -6.04 9.69 -18.91
N LEU A 73 -5.80 8.94 -19.99
CA LEU A 73 -4.52 8.29 -20.29
C LEU A 73 -3.61 9.15 -21.19
N ASP A 74 -4.14 10.17 -21.87
CA ASP A 74 -3.35 11.08 -22.70
C ASP A 74 -2.60 12.10 -21.84
N ARG A 75 -1.59 11.60 -21.11
CA ARG A 75 -0.75 12.40 -20.22
C ARG A 75 0.73 12.13 -20.49
N GLY A 76 1.54 13.19 -20.52
CA GLY A 76 2.95 13.12 -20.88
C GLY A 76 3.79 12.17 -20.02
N TRP A 77 3.35 11.81 -18.82
CA TRP A 77 4.03 10.84 -17.94
C TRP A 77 3.48 9.41 -18.11
N ILE A 78 2.36 9.20 -18.80
CA ILE A 78 1.74 7.89 -19.06
C ILE A 78 2.08 7.40 -20.48
N THR A 79 1.90 8.25 -21.48
CA THR A 79 2.03 7.89 -22.90
C THR A 79 3.37 7.24 -23.28
N PRO A 80 4.54 7.58 -22.67
CA PRO A 80 5.80 6.89 -22.94
C PRO A 80 5.81 5.41 -22.53
N HIS A 81 4.84 4.99 -21.74
CA HIS A 81 4.73 3.61 -21.25
C HIS A 81 3.75 2.75 -22.04
N PHE A 82 3.05 3.30 -23.02
CA PHE A 82 2.10 2.53 -23.85
C PHE A 82 2.79 1.35 -24.52
N GLY A 83 2.07 0.22 -24.55
CA GLY A 83 2.59 -1.06 -25.03
C GLY A 83 3.47 -1.83 -24.03
N LYS A 84 3.78 -1.25 -22.86
CA LYS A 84 4.44 -1.97 -21.77
C LYS A 84 3.40 -2.64 -20.86
N GLU A 85 3.59 -3.92 -20.62
CA GLU A 85 2.77 -4.71 -19.71
C GLU A 85 3.57 -5.00 -18.43
N PHE A 86 3.28 -4.25 -17.36
CA PHE A 86 4.09 -4.26 -16.14
C PHE A 86 3.72 -5.42 -15.21
N THR A 87 4.71 -6.20 -14.79
CA THR A 87 4.57 -7.29 -13.83
C THR A 87 4.01 -6.80 -12.49
N ARG A 88 4.49 -5.65 -11.99
CA ARG A 88 3.98 -5.03 -10.77
C ARG A 88 2.49 -4.72 -10.81
N MET A 89 1.96 -4.34 -11.97
CA MET A 89 0.53 -4.08 -12.12
C MET A 89 -0.30 -5.35 -12.05
N LYS A 90 0.15 -6.41 -12.71
CA LYS A 90 -0.49 -7.72 -12.66
C LYS A 90 -0.49 -8.28 -11.23
N SER A 91 0.62 -8.14 -10.53
CA SER A 91 0.76 -8.59 -9.14
C SER A 91 -0.13 -7.78 -8.18
N ARG A 92 -0.17 -6.45 -8.31
CA ARG A 92 -1.07 -5.61 -7.52
C ARG A 92 -2.55 -5.92 -7.79
N GLN A 93 -2.92 -6.20 -9.03
CA GLN A 93 -4.28 -6.64 -9.36
C GLN A 93 -4.58 -8.04 -8.82
N THR A 94 -3.61 -8.95 -8.79
CA THR A 94 -3.72 -10.24 -8.09
C THR A 94 -4.03 -10.04 -6.60
N TYR A 95 -3.35 -9.08 -5.95
CA TYR A 95 -3.63 -8.69 -4.57
C TYR A 95 -5.06 -8.15 -4.40
N VAL A 96 -5.53 -7.29 -5.31
CA VAL A 96 -6.92 -6.77 -5.32
C VAL A 96 -7.93 -7.90 -5.21
N TYR A 97 -7.79 -8.92 -6.05
CA TYR A 97 -8.68 -10.07 -6.03
C TYR A 97 -8.55 -10.90 -4.75
N GLY A 98 -7.34 -11.06 -4.24
CA GLY A 98 -7.12 -11.69 -2.94
C GLY A 98 -7.81 -10.94 -1.80
N GLY A 99 -7.65 -9.61 -1.76
CA GLY A 99 -8.29 -8.74 -0.75
C GLY A 99 -9.82 -8.76 -0.82
N LEU A 100 -10.37 -8.72 -2.04
CA LEU A 100 -11.82 -8.84 -2.26
C LEU A 100 -12.35 -10.18 -1.74
N TYR A 101 -11.69 -11.29 -2.11
CA TYR A 101 -12.07 -12.61 -1.59
C TYR A 101 -11.99 -12.67 -0.06
N HIS A 102 -10.91 -12.16 0.51
CA HIS A 102 -10.68 -12.18 1.94
C HIS A 102 -11.78 -11.47 2.74
N LEU A 103 -12.25 -10.33 2.22
CA LEU A 103 -13.35 -9.57 2.82
C LEU A 103 -14.73 -10.18 2.60
N THR A 104 -15.00 -10.67 1.39
CA THR A 104 -16.38 -10.99 0.95
C THR A 104 -16.65 -12.48 0.76
N GLY A 105 -15.61 -13.30 0.57
CA GLY A 105 -15.74 -14.69 0.17
C GLY A 105 -16.09 -14.89 -1.31
N ASP A 106 -15.92 -13.86 -2.16
CA ASP A 106 -16.20 -13.93 -3.59
C ASP A 106 -15.29 -14.93 -4.31
N LYS A 107 -15.87 -16.02 -4.81
CA LYS A 107 -15.14 -17.11 -5.44
C LYS A 107 -14.56 -16.75 -6.80
N GLN A 108 -15.20 -15.83 -7.54
CA GLN A 108 -14.66 -15.32 -8.80
C GLN A 108 -13.36 -14.56 -8.51
N ALA A 109 -13.34 -13.73 -7.47
CA ALA A 109 -12.13 -13.04 -7.03
C ALA A 109 -11.01 -14.01 -6.64
N LEU A 110 -11.32 -15.07 -5.89
CA LEU A 110 -10.31 -16.10 -5.55
C LEU A 110 -9.75 -16.79 -6.81
N ALA A 111 -10.62 -17.13 -7.78
CA ALA A 111 -10.20 -17.75 -9.04
C ALA A 111 -9.31 -16.80 -9.86
N LEU A 112 -9.64 -15.51 -9.93
CA LEU A 112 -8.83 -14.49 -10.62
C LEU A 112 -7.48 -14.28 -9.91
N ALA A 113 -7.44 -14.26 -8.58
CA ALA A 113 -6.20 -14.20 -7.82
C ALA A 113 -5.28 -15.38 -8.14
N LYS A 114 -5.83 -16.60 -8.25
CA LYS A 114 -5.08 -17.79 -8.69
C LYS A 114 -4.51 -17.62 -10.09
N GLN A 115 -5.33 -17.21 -11.03
CA GLN A 115 -4.91 -17.03 -12.43
C GLN A 115 -3.80 -15.99 -12.56
N GLY A 116 -3.91 -14.85 -11.84
CA GLY A 116 -2.87 -13.83 -11.81
C GLY A 116 -1.56 -14.34 -11.21
N ALA A 117 -1.62 -15.01 -10.05
CA ALA A 117 -0.44 -15.58 -9.40
C ALA A 117 0.27 -16.60 -10.31
N TYR A 118 -0.49 -17.50 -10.94
CA TYR A 118 0.07 -18.51 -11.83
C TYR A 118 0.63 -17.90 -13.11
N TYR A 119 -0.04 -16.90 -13.69
CA TYR A 119 0.47 -16.20 -14.86
C TYR A 119 1.83 -15.53 -14.56
N ILE A 120 1.97 -14.86 -13.43
CA ILE A 120 3.23 -14.25 -13.02
C ILE A 120 4.34 -15.29 -12.92
N ILE A 121 4.10 -16.40 -12.24
CA ILE A 121 5.10 -17.48 -12.08
C ILE A 121 5.46 -18.12 -13.42
N ASP A 122 4.45 -18.44 -14.24
CA ASP A 122 4.67 -19.26 -15.44
C ASP A 122 5.21 -18.45 -16.62
N GLN A 123 4.86 -17.15 -16.70
CA GLN A 123 5.13 -16.33 -17.88
C GLN A 123 6.10 -15.17 -17.64
N LEU A 124 6.28 -14.72 -16.40
CA LEU A 124 7.06 -13.52 -16.10
C LEU A 124 8.32 -13.79 -15.27
N GLU A 125 8.53 -15.02 -14.80
CA GLU A 125 9.81 -15.42 -14.23
C GLU A 125 10.88 -15.51 -15.33
N ASP A 126 12.02 -14.85 -15.12
CA ASP A 126 13.17 -14.95 -16.02
C ASP A 126 13.95 -16.23 -15.74
N LYS A 127 13.68 -17.25 -16.53
CA LYS A 127 14.32 -18.58 -16.38
C LYS A 127 15.81 -18.57 -16.68
N GLN A 128 16.33 -17.54 -17.37
CA GLN A 128 17.74 -17.44 -17.74
C GLN A 128 18.57 -16.73 -16.66
N ASN A 129 18.07 -15.58 -16.18
CA ASN A 129 18.83 -14.70 -15.28
C ASN A 129 18.34 -14.77 -13.83
N GLY A 130 17.16 -15.34 -13.60
CA GLY A 130 16.44 -15.30 -12.33
C GLY A 130 15.65 -14.02 -12.13
N GLY A 131 14.84 -14.00 -11.09
CA GLY A 131 13.96 -12.88 -10.82
C GLY A 131 12.75 -12.81 -11.74
N PHE A 132 11.97 -11.74 -11.63
CA PHE A 132 10.84 -11.47 -12.49
C PHE A 132 11.15 -10.36 -13.49
N ILE A 133 10.60 -10.47 -14.71
CA ILE A 133 10.65 -9.45 -15.75
C ILE A 133 9.86 -8.23 -15.25
N SER A 134 10.44 -7.01 -15.30
CA SER A 134 9.76 -5.79 -14.85
C SER A 134 8.53 -5.46 -15.70
N PHE A 135 8.67 -5.58 -17.02
CA PHE A 135 7.57 -5.47 -17.97
C PHE A 135 7.88 -6.24 -19.25
N THR A 136 6.86 -6.57 -20.00
CA THR A 136 7.00 -7.04 -21.38
C THR A 136 6.54 -5.97 -22.35
N LYS A 137 7.17 -5.92 -23.54
CA LYS A 137 6.74 -5.12 -24.68
C LYS A 137 6.86 -5.98 -25.92
N ASP A 138 5.78 -6.07 -26.69
CA ASP A 138 5.69 -6.93 -27.88
C ASP A 138 6.09 -8.39 -27.57
N GLY A 139 5.67 -8.89 -26.40
CA GLY A 139 5.95 -10.26 -25.92
C GLY A 139 7.40 -10.51 -25.49
N LYS A 140 8.25 -9.50 -25.39
CA LYS A 140 9.65 -9.61 -24.97
C LYS A 140 9.89 -8.87 -23.66
N ALA A 141 10.87 -9.32 -22.88
CA ALA A 141 11.36 -8.61 -21.72
C ALA A 141 11.86 -7.21 -22.12
N GLY A 142 11.36 -6.18 -21.45
CA GLY A 142 11.57 -4.78 -21.81
C GLY A 142 12.85 -4.15 -21.28
N LEU A 143 13.50 -4.73 -20.28
CA LEU A 143 14.73 -4.24 -19.66
C LEU A 143 15.81 -5.30 -19.68
N ASP A 144 17.08 -4.86 -19.72
CA ASP A 144 18.19 -5.69 -19.28
C ASP A 144 17.91 -6.15 -17.82
N TRP A 145 18.19 -7.41 -17.52
CA TRP A 145 17.88 -7.96 -16.21
C TRP A 145 18.59 -7.23 -15.06
N GLN A 146 19.77 -6.65 -15.29
CA GLN A 146 20.52 -5.90 -14.30
C GLN A 146 19.95 -4.49 -14.05
N GLN A 147 19.06 -3.99 -14.93
CA GLN A 147 18.33 -2.74 -14.78
C GLN A 147 16.96 -2.90 -14.12
N ARG A 148 16.53 -4.12 -13.83
CA ARG A 148 15.32 -4.34 -13.03
C ARG A 148 15.54 -3.84 -11.62
N THR A 149 14.63 -3.04 -11.09
CA THR A 149 14.79 -2.48 -9.76
C THR A 149 14.46 -3.49 -8.68
N ALA A 150 15.10 -3.41 -7.50
CA ALA A 150 14.71 -4.21 -6.35
C ALA A 150 13.22 -4.02 -5.99
N GLN A 151 12.67 -2.83 -6.22
CA GLN A 151 11.26 -2.52 -6.05
C GLN A 151 10.38 -3.33 -7.02
N ASP A 152 10.74 -3.44 -8.30
CA ASP A 152 9.99 -4.28 -9.25
C ASP A 152 9.96 -5.74 -8.82
N GLN A 153 11.08 -6.23 -8.29
CA GLN A 153 11.18 -7.59 -7.78
C GLN A 153 10.27 -7.81 -6.56
N ALA A 154 10.21 -6.86 -5.64
CA ALA A 154 9.29 -6.91 -4.49
C ALA A 154 7.82 -6.85 -4.95
N TYR A 155 7.49 -5.93 -5.83
CA TYR A 155 6.11 -5.80 -6.31
C TYR A 155 5.64 -6.95 -7.20
N ALA A 156 6.54 -7.71 -7.82
CA ALA A 156 6.17 -8.98 -8.45
C ALA A 156 5.62 -9.99 -7.44
N LEU A 157 5.99 -9.87 -6.17
CA LEU A 157 5.60 -10.79 -5.09
C LEU A 157 4.33 -10.38 -4.33
N VAL A 158 3.88 -9.12 -4.39
CA VAL A 158 2.80 -8.64 -3.52
C VAL A 158 1.48 -9.43 -3.71
N GLY A 159 1.13 -9.74 -4.95
CA GLY A 159 -0.05 -10.56 -5.26
C GLY A 159 0.16 -12.04 -4.93
N LEU A 160 1.38 -12.55 -5.12
CA LEU A 160 1.75 -13.91 -4.75
C LEU A 160 1.66 -14.08 -3.23
N ALA A 161 2.17 -13.10 -2.47
CA ALA A 161 2.13 -13.10 -1.01
C ALA A 161 0.69 -13.13 -0.48
N MET A 162 -0.19 -12.28 -1.03
CA MET A 162 -1.60 -12.28 -0.66
C MET A 162 -2.29 -13.60 -1.00
N TYR A 163 -2.05 -14.15 -2.20
CA TYR A 163 -2.64 -15.42 -2.58
C TYR A 163 -2.12 -16.58 -1.71
N TYR A 164 -0.81 -16.61 -1.41
CA TYR A 164 -0.24 -17.60 -0.49
C TYR A 164 -0.80 -17.48 0.93
N TYR A 165 -0.92 -16.27 1.45
CA TYR A 165 -1.52 -16.02 2.76
C TYR A 165 -2.94 -16.61 2.86
N LEU A 166 -3.71 -16.51 1.79
CA LEU A 166 -5.09 -17.02 1.73
C LEU A 166 -5.17 -18.55 1.55
N THR A 167 -4.20 -19.15 0.82
CA THR A 167 -4.37 -20.50 0.28
C THR A 167 -3.31 -21.51 0.73
N GLN A 168 -2.11 -21.04 1.07
CA GLN A 168 -0.92 -21.87 1.28
C GLN A 168 -0.58 -22.75 0.06
N ASP A 169 -0.82 -22.22 -1.14
CA ASP A 169 -0.51 -22.91 -2.39
C ASP A 169 0.99 -23.17 -2.53
N LYS A 170 1.37 -24.44 -2.72
CA LYS A 170 2.77 -24.86 -2.73
C LYS A 170 3.58 -24.29 -3.89
N LYS A 171 2.97 -24.17 -5.08
CA LYS A 171 3.66 -23.59 -6.23
C LYS A 171 4.01 -22.12 -5.97
N VAL A 172 3.11 -21.40 -5.32
CA VAL A 172 3.33 -20.00 -4.95
C VAL A 172 4.35 -19.89 -3.81
N GLU A 173 4.32 -20.79 -2.82
CA GLU A 173 5.34 -20.88 -1.76
C GLU A 173 6.75 -21.05 -2.34
N GLU A 174 6.91 -22.00 -3.24
CA GLU A 174 8.20 -22.27 -3.90
C GLU A 174 8.69 -21.05 -4.68
N ALA A 175 7.80 -20.37 -5.42
CA ALA A 175 8.16 -19.17 -6.17
C ALA A 175 8.55 -18.01 -5.23
N LEU A 176 7.81 -17.79 -4.13
CA LEU A 176 8.13 -16.78 -3.13
C LEU A 176 9.52 -17.02 -2.51
N ILE A 177 9.81 -18.26 -2.12
CA ILE A 177 11.10 -18.62 -1.51
C ILE A 177 12.25 -18.43 -2.51
N ALA A 178 12.08 -18.89 -3.74
CA ALA A 178 13.10 -18.77 -4.78
C ALA A 178 13.37 -17.28 -5.12
N GLN A 179 12.33 -16.49 -5.23
CA GLN A 179 12.44 -15.08 -5.57
C GLN A 179 13.05 -14.25 -4.44
N GLN A 180 12.65 -14.49 -3.18
CA GLN A 180 13.29 -13.83 -2.04
C GLN A 180 14.79 -14.15 -1.97
N ALA A 181 15.15 -15.41 -2.17
CA ALA A 181 16.54 -15.83 -2.22
C ALA A 181 17.31 -15.10 -3.35
N PHE A 182 16.72 -14.97 -4.54
CA PHE A 182 17.29 -14.21 -5.64
C PHE A 182 17.53 -12.73 -5.27
N ILE A 183 16.52 -12.08 -4.68
CA ILE A 183 16.64 -10.66 -4.30
C ILE A 183 17.77 -10.47 -3.29
N PHE A 184 17.81 -11.27 -2.24
CA PHE A 184 18.82 -11.14 -1.19
C PHE A 184 20.22 -11.61 -1.61
N ASP A 185 20.33 -12.51 -2.60
CA ASP A 185 21.63 -12.89 -3.19
C ASP A 185 22.17 -11.81 -4.14
N LYS A 186 21.31 -11.22 -4.99
CA LYS A 186 21.78 -10.33 -6.05
C LYS A 186 21.81 -8.85 -5.65
N TYR A 187 20.80 -8.38 -4.90
CA TYR A 187 20.67 -6.95 -4.59
C TYR A 187 21.30 -6.56 -3.25
N ARG A 188 21.63 -7.50 -2.37
CA ARG A 188 22.29 -7.18 -1.11
C ARG A 188 23.65 -6.54 -1.36
N LEU A 189 23.87 -5.37 -0.77
CA LEU A 189 25.11 -4.63 -0.91
C LEU A 189 26.26 -5.31 -0.15
N ASN A 190 27.47 -5.27 -0.71
CA ASN A 190 28.65 -5.92 -0.13
C ASN A 190 29.01 -5.38 1.28
N ASP A 191 28.71 -4.10 1.53
CA ASP A 191 28.89 -3.46 2.84
C ASP A 191 27.76 -3.77 3.82
N ASN A 192 26.79 -4.59 3.41
CA ASN A 192 25.65 -5.00 4.21
C ASN A 192 24.74 -3.85 4.64
N SER A 193 24.76 -2.71 3.92
CA SER A 193 24.02 -1.50 4.27
C SER A 193 22.58 -1.46 3.73
N GLY A 194 22.12 -2.49 3.03
CA GLY A 194 20.79 -2.59 2.43
C GLY A 194 20.82 -3.26 1.07
N LEU A 195 19.76 -3.04 0.28
CA LEU A 195 19.63 -3.52 -1.09
C LEU A 195 19.96 -2.42 -2.10
N ALA A 196 20.60 -2.78 -3.21
CA ALA A 196 20.80 -1.92 -4.36
C ALA A 196 19.47 -1.58 -5.03
N TRP A 197 19.42 -0.44 -5.72
CA TRP A 197 18.29 -0.08 -6.57
C TRP A 197 18.26 -0.95 -7.83
N VAL A 198 19.39 -0.94 -8.58
CA VAL A 198 19.65 -1.77 -9.76
C VAL A 198 21.04 -2.42 -9.63
N LEU A 199 21.32 -3.46 -10.42
CA LEU A 199 22.57 -4.22 -10.34
C LEU A 199 23.71 -3.66 -11.20
N ALA A 200 23.39 -2.90 -12.25
CA ALA A 200 24.37 -2.26 -13.13
C ALA A 200 23.87 -0.87 -13.57
N ASP A 201 24.80 0.00 -14.00
CA ASP A 201 24.46 1.30 -14.56
C ASP A 201 23.71 1.15 -15.89
N GLY A 202 22.72 2.04 -16.12
CA GLY A 202 21.91 2.05 -17.34
C GLY A 202 21.00 3.26 -17.41
N GLU A 203 19.96 3.20 -18.26
CA GLU A 203 19.01 4.29 -18.43
C GLU A 203 18.03 4.43 -17.26
N ASP A 204 17.64 3.31 -16.64
CA ASP A 204 16.63 3.27 -15.58
C ASP A 204 17.21 3.42 -14.17
N GLY A 205 18.52 3.48 -14.02
CA GLY A 205 19.17 3.70 -12.74
C GLY A 205 20.66 3.42 -12.74
N LYS A 206 21.31 3.86 -11.67
CA LYS A 206 22.73 3.64 -11.40
C LYS A 206 22.93 2.64 -10.29
N ALA A 207 23.92 1.78 -10.40
CA ALA A 207 24.28 0.80 -9.37
C ALA A 207 24.66 1.44 -8.01
N THR A 208 25.04 2.73 -8.03
CA THR A 208 25.31 3.54 -6.84
C THR A 208 24.08 4.18 -6.22
N GLN A 209 22.93 4.16 -6.91
CA GLN A 209 21.68 4.73 -6.42
C GLN A 209 21.16 3.94 -5.21
N ARG A 210 20.64 4.65 -4.23
CA ARG A 210 20.12 4.09 -2.96
C ARG A 210 18.73 4.66 -2.71
N GLU A 211 17.72 3.78 -2.76
CA GLU A 211 16.31 4.14 -2.67
C GLU A 211 15.66 3.49 -1.45
N LEU A 212 14.85 4.28 -0.72
CA LEU A 212 14.04 3.79 0.40
C LEU A 212 13.17 2.60 -0.01
N VAL A 213 12.50 2.72 -1.15
CA VAL A 213 11.55 1.72 -1.65
C VAL A 213 12.21 0.41 -2.09
N ALA A 214 13.53 0.37 -2.28
CA ALA A 214 14.26 -0.88 -2.44
C ALA A 214 14.23 -1.73 -1.17
N GLN A 215 14.13 -1.09 -0.01
CA GLN A 215 14.04 -1.71 1.32
C GLN A 215 12.57 -1.89 1.74
N LEU A 216 11.84 -0.78 1.78
CA LEU A 216 10.47 -0.69 2.27
C LEU A 216 9.53 -1.67 1.57
N ASP A 217 9.62 -1.77 0.24
CA ASP A 217 8.70 -2.59 -0.53
C ASP A 217 8.98 -4.10 -0.42
N GLN A 218 10.14 -4.52 0.05
CA GLN A 218 10.36 -5.91 0.47
C GLN A 218 9.59 -6.23 1.76
N ILE A 219 9.59 -5.29 2.69
CA ILE A 219 8.94 -5.46 4.00
C ILE A 219 7.42 -5.58 3.81
N ASN A 220 6.80 -4.58 3.17
CA ASN A 220 5.35 -4.52 3.00
C ASN A 220 4.82 -5.41 1.87
N GLY A 221 5.62 -5.68 0.84
CA GLY A 221 5.18 -6.45 -0.31
C GLY A 221 5.00 -7.94 -0.01
N TYR A 222 5.84 -8.51 0.84
CA TYR A 222 5.75 -9.94 1.11
C TYR A 222 6.33 -10.41 2.46
N LEU A 223 7.41 -9.79 2.97
CA LEU A 223 8.12 -10.35 4.15
C LEU A 223 7.22 -10.39 5.39
N LEU A 224 6.57 -9.29 5.74
CA LEU A 224 5.70 -9.23 6.91
C LEU A 224 4.53 -10.22 6.85
N LEU A 225 3.92 -10.37 5.67
CA LEU A 225 2.75 -11.22 5.52
C LEU A 225 3.11 -12.71 5.46
N VAL A 226 4.25 -13.05 4.85
CA VAL A 226 4.59 -14.44 4.51
C VAL A 226 5.53 -15.07 5.52
N ALA A 227 6.54 -14.34 6.04
CA ALA A 227 7.55 -14.93 6.92
C ALA A 227 6.96 -15.71 8.12
N PRO A 228 5.92 -15.20 8.83
CA PRO A 228 5.32 -15.94 9.94
C PRO A 228 4.66 -17.26 9.53
N LEU A 229 4.28 -17.40 8.25
CA LEU A 229 3.56 -18.54 7.71
C LEU A 229 4.47 -19.65 7.15
N LEU A 230 5.76 -19.40 7.05
CA LEU A 230 6.71 -20.37 6.52
C LEU A 230 7.10 -21.39 7.58
N LYS A 231 7.62 -22.54 7.12
CA LYS A 231 8.18 -23.59 7.98
C LYS A 231 9.67 -23.37 8.21
N GLU A 232 10.15 -23.90 9.34
CA GLU A 232 11.60 -23.94 9.60
C GLU A 232 12.34 -24.80 8.57
N PRO A 233 13.57 -24.44 8.19
CA PRO A 233 14.37 -23.30 8.65
C PRO A 233 14.11 -21.98 7.88
N VAL A 234 13.25 -21.99 6.87
CA VAL A 234 13.00 -20.85 5.99
C VAL A 234 12.36 -19.68 6.77
N LYS A 235 11.46 -20.01 7.69
CA LYS A 235 10.82 -19.01 8.57
C LYS A 235 11.86 -18.18 9.33
N SER A 236 12.76 -18.82 10.07
CA SER A 236 13.80 -18.12 10.84
C SER A 236 14.66 -17.25 9.94
N LYS A 237 15.09 -17.77 8.78
CA LYS A 237 15.88 -16.99 7.82
C LYS A 237 15.13 -15.72 7.34
N TRP A 238 13.86 -15.84 7.01
CA TRP A 238 13.08 -14.69 6.54
C TRP A 238 12.81 -13.66 7.64
N LEU A 239 12.62 -14.09 8.88
CA LEU A 239 12.52 -13.20 10.03
C LEU A 239 13.86 -12.48 10.30
N ASP A 240 15.00 -13.14 10.14
CA ASP A 240 16.32 -12.53 10.22
C ASP A 240 16.54 -11.50 9.09
N ASP A 241 16.13 -11.82 7.87
CA ASP A 241 16.19 -10.91 6.72
C ASP A 241 15.27 -9.69 6.93
N LEU A 242 14.07 -9.88 7.47
CA LEU A 242 13.15 -8.82 7.84
C LEU A 242 13.75 -7.89 8.91
N ASN A 243 14.35 -8.47 9.96
CA ASN A 243 15.05 -7.73 11.01
C ASN A 243 16.20 -6.89 10.42
N TRP A 244 17.07 -7.53 9.65
CA TRP A 244 18.21 -6.85 9.02
C TRP A 244 17.77 -5.69 8.11
N LEU A 245 16.75 -5.93 7.28
CA LEU A 245 16.28 -4.96 6.30
C LEU A 245 15.61 -3.75 6.97
N THR A 246 14.81 -3.97 8.01
CA THR A 246 14.17 -2.91 8.79
C THR A 246 15.22 -2.06 9.51
N GLN A 247 16.23 -2.69 10.12
CA GLN A 247 17.35 -1.96 10.74
C GLN A 247 18.13 -1.14 9.70
N SER A 248 18.38 -1.70 8.51
CA SER A 248 19.07 -1.00 7.42
C SER A 248 18.26 0.20 6.93
N MET A 249 16.94 0.05 6.79
CA MET A 249 16.02 1.12 6.42
C MET A 249 16.06 2.27 7.44
N ILE A 250 15.95 1.99 8.72
CA ILE A 250 16.01 3.00 9.78
C ILE A 250 17.38 3.71 9.76
N ASN A 251 18.46 2.95 9.75
CA ASN A 251 19.82 3.51 9.85
C ASN A 251 20.21 4.39 8.68
N LYS A 252 19.66 4.17 7.50
CA LYS A 252 20.10 4.84 6.26
C LYS A 252 19.14 5.92 5.76
N TYR A 253 17.85 5.79 6.02
CA TYR A 253 16.85 6.66 5.42
C TYR A 253 16.10 7.52 6.43
N HIS A 254 16.17 7.21 7.73
CA HIS A 254 15.52 8.00 8.76
C HIS A 254 16.39 9.20 9.17
N SER A 255 15.77 10.37 9.31
CA SER A 255 16.33 11.57 9.94
C SER A 255 15.75 11.73 11.34
N GLU A 256 16.60 11.67 12.35
CA GLU A 256 16.22 11.91 13.76
C GLU A 256 15.73 13.35 13.95
N ASP A 257 16.43 14.31 13.34
CA ASP A 257 16.12 15.74 13.49
C ASP A 257 14.78 16.10 12.85
N GLU A 258 14.49 15.52 11.68
CA GLU A 258 13.28 15.79 10.89
C GLU A 258 12.12 14.83 11.22
N GLN A 259 12.36 13.79 11.99
CA GLN A 259 11.39 12.75 12.34
C GLN A 259 10.67 12.19 11.10
N ARG A 260 11.45 11.84 10.05
CA ARG A 260 10.91 11.32 8.78
C ARG A 260 11.90 10.46 8.03
N PHE A 261 11.38 9.74 7.03
CA PHE A 261 12.20 8.97 6.09
C PHE A 261 12.39 9.75 4.78
N TYR A 262 13.61 9.72 4.25
CA TYR A 262 13.93 10.24 2.93
C TYR A 262 13.81 9.16 1.85
N GLY A 263 13.39 9.56 0.65
CA GLY A 263 13.25 8.65 -0.49
C GLY A 263 14.56 8.06 -0.99
N ALA A 264 15.68 8.79 -0.82
CA ALA A 264 17.02 8.32 -1.16
C ALA A 264 18.05 8.88 -0.18
N ILE A 265 19.25 8.28 -0.14
CA ILE A 265 20.35 8.73 0.71
C ILE A 265 21.41 9.48 -0.10
N HIS A 266 22.00 10.50 0.55
CA HIS A 266 23.17 11.27 0.11
C HIS A 266 23.02 11.98 -1.26
N ASP A 267 21.84 12.01 -1.83
CA ASP A 267 21.54 12.77 -3.03
C ASP A 267 20.75 14.03 -2.68
N LYS A 268 21.35 15.22 -2.82
CA LYS A 268 20.66 16.48 -2.57
C LYS A 268 19.43 16.66 -3.45
N ALA A 269 19.44 16.12 -4.68
CA ALA A 269 18.29 16.14 -5.55
C ALA A 269 17.13 15.31 -5.01
N ALA A 270 17.43 14.20 -4.34
CA ALA A 270 16.44 13.33 -3.72
C ALA A 270 15.80 13.94 -2.46
N MET A 271 16.40 14.99 -1.91
CA MET A 271 15.86 15.72 -0.74
C MET A 271 15.00 16.93 -1.14
N MET A 272 14.84 17.18 -2.44
CA MET A 272 14.02 18.30 -2.93
C MET A 272 12.52 18.00 -2.85
N PRO A 273 11.69 19.06 -2.85
CA PRO A 273 10.24 18.95 -2.70
C PRO A 273 9.54 17.96 -3.60
N ASN A 274 9.97 17.90 -4.81
CA ASN A 274 9.39 17.06 -5.87
C ASN A 274 10.25 15.81 -6.17
N ALA A 275 11.18 15.47 -5.28
CA ALA A 275 11.91 14.22 -5.40
C ALA A 275 10.98 13.03 -5.10
N ASN A 276 11.25 11.93 -5.78
CA ASN A 276 10.46 10.70 -5.59
C ASN A 276 10.58 10.20 -4.16
N HIS A 277 9.47 9.69 -3.62
CA HIS A 277 9.37 8.99 -2.33
C HIS A 277 9.67 9.85 -1.08
N ASN A 278 9.69 11.19 -1.21
CA ASN A 278 9.83 12.12 -0.08
C ASN A 278 8.49 12.57 0.52
N ASP A 279 7.38 11.99 0.08
CA ASP A 279 6.04 12.33 0.51
C ASP A 279 5.69 11.75 1.90
N PHE A 280 4.55 12.17 2.44
CA PHE A 280 4.03 11.65 3.71
C PHE A 280 3.63 10.18 3.61
N GLY A 281 3.17 9.71 2.44
CA GLY A 281 2.77 8.32 2.24
C GLY A 281 3.91 7.33 2.45
N HIS A 282 5.10 7.58 1.87
CA HIS A 282 6.27 6.73 2.09
C HIS A 282 6.81 6.84 3.51
N THR A 283 6.84 8.05 4.09
CA THR A 283 7.26 8.23 5.48
C THR A 283 6.33 7.48 6.45
N ILE A 284 5.00 7.66 6.32
CA ILE A 284 4.05 6.98 7.21
C ILE A 284 4.10 5.48 7.06
N LYS A 285 4.22 4.98 5.81
CA LYS A 285 4.35 3.55 5.54
C LYS A 285 5.63 2.97 6.15
N ALA A 286 6.76 3.67 6.08
CA ALA A 286 8.00 3.21 6.71
C ALA A 286 7.88 3.07 8.23
N TYR A 287 7.23 4.02 8.91
CA TYR A 287 6.95 3.90 10.33
C TYR A 287 5.95 2.79 10.66
N TRP A 288 4.89 2.65 9.86
CA TRP A 288 3.90 1.60 10.05
C TRP A 288 4.52 0.21 9.88
N MET A 289 5.32 0.01 8.83
CA MET A 289 6.04 -1.25 8.61
C MET A 289 7.05 -1.54 9.71
N THR A 290 7.74 -0.51 10.23
CA THR A 290 8.64 -0.66 11.40
C THR A 290 7.86 -1.08 12.65
N TYR A 291 6.70 -0.48 12.90
CA TYR A 291 5.81 -0.88 13.99
C TYR A 291 5.41 -2.35 13.89
N LEU A 292 4.87 -2.76 12.75
CA LEU A 292 4.42 -4.14 12.50
C LEU A 292 5.57 -5.15 12.58
N THR A 293 6.75 -4.79 12.07
CA THR A 293 7.96 -5.60 12.25
C THR A 293 8.33 -5.73 13.74
N GLY A 294 8.21 -4.63 14.49
CA GLY A 294 8.41 -4.65 15.94
C GLY A 294 7.46 -5.61 16.65
N GLN A 295 6.19 -5.64 16.27
CA GLN A 295 5.21 -6.61 16.79
C GLN A 295 5.59 -8.04 16.40
N THR A 296 5.89 -8.29 15.14
CA THR A 296 6.24 -9.63 14.61
C THR A 296 7.48 -10.21 15.28
N LEU A 297 8.49 -9.37 15.55
CA LEU A 297 9.77 -9.78 16.14
C LEU A 297 9.85 -9.59 17.66
N ASN A 298 8.77 -9.14 18.31
CA ASN A 298 8.73 -8.77 19.74
C ASN A 298 9.79 -7.72 20.11
N ASN A 299 10.05 -6.76 19.22
CA ASN A 299 10.97 -5.64 19.43
C ASN A 299 10.17 -4.40 19.86
N SER A 300 10.13 -4.16 21.18
CA SER A 300 9.36 -3.04 21.75
C SER A 300 9.93 -1.66 21.39
N GLU A 301 11.22 -1.55 21.10
CA GLU A 301 11.85 -0.30 20.66
C GLU A 301 11.30 0.12 19.29
N TRP A 302 11.26 -0.81 18.35
CA TRP A 302 10.68 -0.55 17.01
C TRP A 302 9.18 -0.28 17.05
N SER A 303 8.46 -0.97 17.93
CA SER A 303 7.05 -0.69 18.14
C SER A 303 6.80 0.73 18.63
N GLN A 304 7.59 1.19 19.60
CA GLN A 304 7.50 2.56 20.13
C GLN A 304 7.95 3.60 19.09
N PHE A 305 9.04 3.32 18.37
CA PHE A 305 9.55 4.17 17.30
C PHE A 305 8.47 4.34 16.20
N GLY A 306 7.87 3.25 15.75
CA GLY A 306 6.83 3.28 14.72
C GLY A 306 5.59 4.07 15.15
N ILE A 307 5.06 3.84 16.36
CA ILE A 307 3.91 4.59 16.90
C ILE A 307 4.23 6.09 17.01
N LYS A 308 5.39 6.45 17.56
CA LYS A 308 5.81 7.84 17.68
C LYS A 308 5.91 8.52 16.32
N GLY A 309 6.55 7.86 15.36
CA GLY A 309 6.73 8.38 14.01
C GLY A 309 5.41 8.49 13.23
N MET A 310 4.51 7.52 13.35
CA MET A 310 3.17 7.61 12.75
C MET A 310 2.40 8.80 13.31
N LYS A 311 2.35 8.99 14.63
CA LYS A 311 1.69 10.15 15.26
C LYS A 311 2.24 11.47 14.74
N HIS A 312 3.55 11.62 14.76
CA HIS A 312 4.21 12.84 14.27
C HIS A 312 3.88 13.12 12.79
N THR A 313 3.97 12.09 11.94
CA THR A 313 3.66 12.24 10.51
C THR A 313 2.20 12.61 10.28
N LEU A 314 1.26 11.98 11.01
CA LEU A 314 -0.16 12.30 10.93
C LEU A 314 -0.46 13.74 11.36
N GLU A 315 0.21 14.25 12.40
CA GLU A 315 0.10 15.65 12.82
C GLU A 315 0.58 16.62 11.73
N GLN A 316 1.69 16.28 11.05
CA GLN A 316 2.25 17.10 9.97
C GLN A 316 1.42 17.03 8.68
N ALA A 317 0.83 15.89 8.38
CA ALA A 317 0.05 15.67 7.15
C ALA A 317 -1.35 16.29 7.18
N GLN A 318 -1.83 16.81 8.33
CA GLN A 318 -3.18 17.35 8.46
C GLN A 318 -3.22 18.86 8.21
N TYR A 319 -4.18 19.27 7.39
CA TYR A 319 -4.57 20.67 7.23
C TYR A 319 -6.09 20.78 7.06
N GLN A 320 -6.75 21.56 7.90
CA GLN A 320 -8.21 21.77 7.86
C GLN A 320 -9.01 20.45 7.82
N LYS A 321 -8.55 19.44 8.59
CA LYS A 321 -9.15 18.10 8.70
C LYS A 321 -9.01 17.21 7.45
N GLU A 322 -8.10 17.55 6.56
CA GLU A 322 -7.78 16.80 5.35
C GLU A 322 -6.31 16.42 5.36
N PHE A 323 -5.95 15.38 4.62
CA PHE A 323 -4.55 15.05 4.36
C PHE A 323 -4.03 15.81 3.14
N VAL A 324 -2.82 16.30 3.27
CA VAL A 324 -2.18 17.15 2.28
C VAL A 324 -0.86 16.55 1.78
N ASN A 325 -0.51 16.92 0.57
CA ASN A 325 0.72 16.45 -0.06
C ASN A 325 1.94 17.23 0.43
N VAL A 326 2.94 16.51 0.97
CA VAL A 326 4.17 17.09 1.48
C VAL A 326 5.10 17.59 0.38
N SER A 327 5.02 17.06 -0.82
CA SER A 327 5.93 17.43 -1.92
C SER A 327 5.87 18.92 -2.30
N GLN A 328 4.90 19.64 -1.78
CA GLN A 328 4.73 21.08 -1.98
C GLN A 328 5.03 21.92 -0.72
N TYR A 329 5.51 21.29 0.38
CA TYR A 329 5.73 21.92 1.69
C TYR A 329 7.19 22.16 2.01
N PHE A 330 7.90 22.81 1.15
CA PHE A 330 9.28 23.13 1.47
C PHE A 330 9.40 24.61 1.77
N GLY A 331 9.96 24.92 2.91
CA GLY A 331 10.32 26.27 3.26
C GLY A 331 11.41 26.83 2.33
N GLU A 332 11.55 28.15 2.34
CA GLU A 332 12.59 28.86 1.59
C GLU A 332 14.00 28.34 1.91
N GLU A 333 14.22 27.87 3.14
CA GLU A 333 15.50 27.31 3.59
C GLU A 333 15.91 26.06 2.81
N LEU A 334 14.98 25.11 2.61
CA LEU A 334 15.28 23.91 1.81
C LEU A 334 15.48 24.23 0.33
N GLN A 335 14.68 25.15 -0.20
CA GLN A 335 14.86 25.63 -1.57
C GLN A 335 16.20 26.36 -1.77
N ASN A 336 16.67 27.08 -0.75
CA ASN A 336 17.97 27.76 -0.75
C ASN A 336 19.12 26.76 -0.58
N ALA A 337 18.95 25.73 0.25
CA ALA A 337 19.93 24.65 0.39
C ALA A 337 20.17 23.92 -0.92
N TRP A 338 19.11 23.66 -1.71
CA TRP A 338 19.23 23.13 -3.06
C TRP A 338 20.10 23.98 -3.98
N LYS A 339 20.12 25.29 -3.81
CA LYS A 339 20.99 26.21 -4.58
C LYS A 339 22.47 26.18 -4.14
N GLY A 340 22.88 25.16 -3.38
CA GLY A 340 24.26 24.91 -2.96
C GLY A 340 24.57 25.22 -1.51
N GLN A 341 23.55 25.56 -0.71
CA GLN A 341 23.66 25.72 0.74
C GLN A 341 23.38 24.40 1.45
N GLU A 342 23.71 24.33 2.73
CA GLU A 342 23.45 23.17 3.58
C GLU A 342 21.95 23.01 3.83
N ILE A 343 21.44 21.78 3.77
CA ILE A 343 20.03 21.50 4.06
C ILE A 343 19.85 21.49 5.58
N THR A 344 19.07 22.44 6.09
CA THR A 344 18.91 22.67 7.52
C THR A 344 17.54 22.30 8.06
N GLY A 345 16.64 21.74 7.25
CA GLY A 345 15.37 21.23 7.76
C GLY A 345 14.14 21.42 6.85
N TRP A 346 13.07 20.78 7.25
CA TRP A 346 11.77 20.83 6.64
C TRP A 346 10.90 21.89 7.30
N GLN A 347 10.47 22.87 6.54
CA GLN A 347 9.42 23.76 7.02
C GLN A 347 8.13 23.43 6.28
N SER A 348 7.18 22.82 6.98
CA SER A 348 5.86 22.58 6.43
C SER A 348 5.09 23.88 6.28
N ARG A 349 4.59 24.17 5.10
CA ARG A 349 3.56 25.21 4.85
C ARG A 349 2.27 24.51 4.48
N PRO A 350 1.13 24.94 5.00
CA PRO A 350 -0.15 24.44 4.56
C PRO A 350 -0.29 24.60 3.05
N ASN A 351 -0.59 23.51 2.38
CA ASN A 351 -0.87 23.48 0.96
C ASN A 351 -2.35 23.19 0.78
N THR A 352 -2.95 23.69 -0.26
CA THR A 352 -4.34 23.41 -0.61
C THR A 352 -4.50 22.17 -1.47
N ASN A 353 -3.40 21.48 -1.84
CA ASN A 353 -3.46 20.26 -2.61
C ASN A 353 -3.54 19.06 -1.68
N TRP A 354 -4.55 18.25 -1.90
CA TRP A 354 -4.70 16.98 -1.19
C TRP A 354 -3.55 16.02 -1.49
N ALA A 355 -3.24 15.17 -0.53
CA ALA A 355 -2.47 13.96 -0.78
C ALA A 355 -3.14 13.16 -1.91
N SER A 356 -2.38 12.43 -2.69
CA SER A 356 -2.95 11.49 -3.66
C SER A 356 -3.74 10.38 -2.95
N SER A 357 -4.62 9.68 -3.65
CA SER A 357 -5.47 8.67 -3.03
C SER A 357 -4.71 7.55 -2.32
N TRP A 358 -3.55 7.16 -2.86
CA TRP A 358 -2.73 6.14 -2.22
C TRP A 358 -2.05 6.65 -0.95
N GLU A 359 -1.54 7.88 -0.95
CA GLU A 359 -0.98 8.52 0.25
C GLU A 359 -2.04 8.68 1.34
N TRP A 360 -3.26 9.11 0.94
CA TRP A 360 -4.38 9.25 1.85
C TRP A 360 -4.76 7.90 2.48
N ALA A 361 -4.82 6.83 1.69
CA ALA A 361 -5.08 5.48 2.19
C ALA A 361 -4.02 5.03 3.21
N GLU A 362 -2.72 5.27 2.95
CA GLU A 362 -1.64 4.94 3.88
C GLU A 362 -1.72 5.74 5.19
N LEU A 363 -2.08 7.02 5.11
CA LEU A 363 -2.26 7.86 6.29
C LEU A 363 -3.46 7.41 7.13
N ASP A 364 -4.59 7.07 6.50
CA ASP A 364 -5.76 6.50 7.19
C ASP A 364 -5.43 5.16 7.86
N GLN A 365 -4.73 4.26 7.18
CA GLN A 365 -4.32 2.95 7.72
C GLN A 365 -3.44 3.11 8.96
N ALA A 366 -2.49 4.03 8.93
CA ALA A 366 -1.67 4.35 10.08
C ALA A 366 -2.49 4.98 11.23
N ALA A 367 -3.41 5.90 10.92
CA ALA A 367 -4.29 6.51 11.92
C ALA A 367 -5.21 5.47 12.57
N MET A 368 -5.76 4.53 11.81
CA MET A 368 -6.54 3.41 12.33
C MET A 368 -5.68 2.49 13.21
N THR A 369 -4.46 2.15 12.77
CA THR A 369 -3.51 1.35 13.56
C THR A 369 -3.19 2.02 14.90
N VAL A 370 -2.81 3.30 14.87
CA VAL A 370 -2.54 4.08 16.10
C VAL A 370 -3.75 4.11 17.01
N SER A 371 -4.95 4.31 16.45
CA SER A 371 -6.20 4.40 17.24
C SER A 371 -6.60 3.10 17.93
N LEU A 372 -6.12 1.95 17.46
CA LEU A 372 -6.29 0.66 18.16
C LEU A 372 -5.36 0.50 19.37
N VAL A 373 -4.24 1.23 19.39
CA VAL A 373 -3.27 1.24 20.50
C VAL A 373 -3.58 2.38 21.47
N ASP A 374 -3.92 3.53 20.92
CA ASP A 374 -4.17 4.77 21.65
C ASP A 374 -5.17 5.62 20.84
N ALA A 375 -6.28 5.98 21.42
CA ALA A 375 -7.40 6.62 20.73
C ALA A 375 -7.09 8.05 20.19
N SER A 376 -5.86 8.54 20.29
CA SER A 376 -5.49 9.94 19.99
C SER A 376 -5.72 10.36 18.53
N MET A 377 -5.69 9.42 17.57
CA MET A 377 -5.91 9.70 16.14
C MET A 377 -7.33 9.41 15.66
N LYS A 378 -8.22 8.96 16.54
CA LYS A 378 -9.59 8.60 16.18
C LYS A 378 -10.39 9.80 15.64
N ASP A 379 -10.12 11.00 16.14
CA ASP A 379 -10.87 12.19 15.73
C ASP A 379 -10.57 12.61 14.29
N VAL A 380 -9.36 12.40 13.78
CA VAL A 380 -9.04 12.72 12.39
C VAL A 380 -9.80 11.84 11.42
N LEU A 381 -9.97 10.56 11.76
CA LEU A 381 -10.67 9.58 10.93
C LEU A 381 -12.14 9.93 10.66
N GLN A 382 -12.78 10.73 11.55
CA GLN A 382 -14.15 11.21 11.34
C GLN A 382 -14.27 12.11 10.11
N TYR A 383 -13.18 12.69 9.63
CA TYR A 383 -13.15 13.59 8.48
C TYR A 383 -12.50 12.93 7.27
N THR A 384 -11.39 12.23 7.48
CA THR A 384 -10.59 11.68 6.37
C THR A 384 -11.27 10.50 5.70
N LEU A 385 -11.92 9.61 6.46
CA LEU A 385 -12.61 8.45 5.89
C LEU A 385 -13.84 8.85 5.04
N PRO A 386 -14.76 9.71 5.49
CA PRO A 386 -15.84 10.19 4.62
C PRO A 386 -15.33 10.91 3.38
N THR A 387 -14.30 11.76 3.52
CA THR A 387 -13.70 12.47 2.38
C THR A 387 -13.12 11.48 1.37
N PHE A 388 -12.45 10.42 1.82
CA PHE A 388 -11.95 9.38 0.92
C PHE A 388 -13.07 8.75 0.10
N HIS A 389 -14.16 8.35 0.74
CA HIS A 389 -15.32 7.75 0.07
C HIS A 389 -16.00 8.72 -0.89
N ASP A 390 -16.17 9.98 -0.50
CA ASP A 390 -16.92 10.95 -1.30
C ASP A 390 -16.12 11.50 -2.48
N VAL A 391 -14.81 11.64 -2.32
CA VAL A 391 -13.94 12.34 -3.29
C VAL A 391 -13.19 11.37 -4.19
N TRP A 392 -12.60 10.33 -3.62
CA TRP A 392 -11.68 9.45 -4.36
C TRP A 392 -12.36 8.30 -5.07
N VAL A 393 -13.47 7.79 -4.53
CA VAL A 393 -14.20 6.66 -5.12
C VAL A 393 -14.98 7.11 -6.36
N ASP A 394 -14.84 6.34 -7.44
CA ASP A 394 -15.68 6.52 -8.63
C ASP A 394 -16.98 5.75 -8.46
N HIS A 395 -18.04 6.43 -8.07
CA HIS A 395 -19.35 5.83 -7.85
C HIS A 395 -20.08 5.42 -9.13
N LYS A 396 -19.54 5.74 -10.32
CA LYS A 396 -20.13 5.34 -11.60
C LYS A 396 -19.59 4.01 -12.13
N TYR A 397 -18.28 3.87 -12.10
CA TYR A 397 -17.61 2.69 -12.67
C TYR A 397 -16.89 1.84 -11.62
N GLY A 398 -16.86 2.30 -10.40
CA GLY A 398 -16.09 1.69 -9.32
C GLY A 398 -14.60 2.04 -9.36
N GLY A 399 -13.88 1.61 -8.33
CA GLY A 399 -12.47 1.91 -8.14
C GLY A 399 -12.22 3.30 -7.60
N VAL A 400 -10.95 3.69 -7.52
CA VAL A 400 -10.50 4.93 -6.90
C VAL A 400 -9.65 5.74 -7.87
N GLY A 401 -9.92 7.03 -7.97
CA GLY A 401 -9.12 7.96 -8.74
C GLY A 401 -7.75 8.21 -8.09
N LEU A 402 -6.77 8.60 -8.90
CA LEU A 402 -5.47 9.04 -8.40
C LEU A 402 -5.55 10.43 -7.78
N ASP A 403 -6.28 11.32 -8.42
CA ASP A 403 -6.43 12.73 -8.06
C ASP A 403 -7.91 13.07 -7.75
N PRO A 404 -8.20 14.26 -7.19
CA PRO A 404 -9.57 14.69 -6.86
C PRO A 404 -10.53 14.76 -8.05
N LYS A 405 -10.03 14.72 -9.28
CA LYS A 405 -10.83 14.64 -10.51
C LYS A 405 -11.28 13.20 -10.82
N ARG A 406 -10.88 12.26 -9.97
CA ARG A 406 -11.28 10.84 -10.04
C ARG A 406 -10.80 10.12 -11.29
N THR A 407 -9.67 10.53 -11.87
CA THR A 407 -9.05 9.78 -12.95
C THR A 407 -8.27 8.58 -12.41
N LYS A 408 -8.46 7.40 -13.02
CA LYS A 408 -7.74 6.16 -12.66
C LYS A 408 -6.47 5.96 -13.50
N ALA A 409 -5.98 7.03 -14.10
CA ALA A 409 -4.82 7.03 -15.00
C ALA A 409 -3.50 6.59 -14.35
N PHE A 410 -3.53 6.12 -13.14
CA PHE A 410 -2.37 5.71 -12.38
C PHE A 410 -2.09 4.22 -12.57
N HIS A 411 -1.08 3.91 -13.34
CA HIS A 411 -0.72 2.52 -13.66
C HIS A 411 0.20 1.84 -12.63
N TRP A 412 0.69 2.55 -11.58
CA TRP A 412 1.62 1.97 -10.62
C TRP A 412 0.97 1.24 -9.45
N GLY A 413 -0.26 1.53 -9.08
CA GLY A 413 -0.71 0.93 -7.85
C GLY A 413 -2.15 1.16 -7.44
N ASN A 414 -2.94 1.67 -8.33
CA ASN A 414 -4.36 1.81 -8.07
C ASN A 414 -4.97 0.43 -7.75
N GLY A 415 -5.75 0.31 -6.71
CA GLY A 415 -6.36 -0.93 -6.28
C GLY A 415 -5.63 -1.63 -5.13
N TYR A 416 -4.31 -1.77 -5.14
CA TYR A 416 -3.55 -2.38 -4.04
C TYR A 416 -3.78 -1.62 -2.72
N HIS A 417 -3.40 -0.34 -2.67
CA HIS A 417 -3.57 0.50 -1.49
C HIS A 417 -5.02 0.61 -1.03
N GLN A 418 -5.97 0.64 -1.98
CA GLN A 418 -7.38 0.81 -1.69
C GLN A 418 -8.01 -0.45 -1.08
N PHE A 419 -7.62 -1.64 -1.54
CA PHE A 419 -8.09 -2.89 -0.92
C PHE A 419 -7.39 -3.16 0.42
N GLU A 420 -6.14 -2.77 0.58
CA GLU A 420 -5.48 -2.77 1.90
C GLU A 420 -6.19 -1.81 2.86
N HIS A 421 -6.51 -0.58 2.40
CA HIS A 421 -7.30 0.40 3.15
C HIS A 421 -8.67 -0.15 3.58
N ALA A 422 -9.40 -0.79 2.66
CA ALA A 422 -10.69 -1.40 2.97
C ALA A 422 -10.56 -2.53 4.00
N LEU A 423 -9.52 -3.35 3.90
CA LEU A 423 -9.27 -4.45 4.83
C LEU A 423 -8.92 -3.95 6.23
N ILE A 424 -7.99 -3.01 6.34
CA ILE A 424 -7.61 -2.39 7.62
C ILE A 424 -8.81 -1.62 8.21
N GLY A 425 -9.56 -0.89 7.38
CA GLY A 425 -10.78 -0.19 7.78
C GLY A 425 -11.84 -1.11 8.35
N TYR A 426 -12.07 -2.26 7.72
CA TYR A 426 -12.98 -3.28 8.21
C TYR A 426 -12.55 -3.83 9.57
N LEU A 427 -11.29 -4.20 9.72
CA LEU A 427 -10.75 -4.73 10.98
C LEU A 427 -10.85 -3.70 12.11
N PHE A 428 -10.48 -2.45 11.82
CA PHE A 428 -10.60 -1.33 12.75
C PHE A 428 -12.05 -1.12 13.20
N ALA A 429 -13.00 -1.04 12.25
CA ALA A 429 -14.42 -0.80 12.55
C ALA A 429 -14.99 -1.92 13.42
N GLN A 430 -14.69 -3.19 13.10
CA GLN A 430 -15.17 -4.33 13.89
C GLN A 430 -14.60 -4.31 15.31
N GLN A 431 -13.33 -3.94 15.48
CA GLN A 431 -12.74 -3.82 16.83
C GLN A 431 -13.35 -2.66 17.62
N VAL A 432 -13.56 -1.49 16.99
CA VAL A 432 -14.19 -0.33 17.66
C VAL A 432 -15.63 -0.63 18.08
N ASP A 433 -16.37 -1.35 17.26
CA ASP A 433 -17.76 -1.77 17.53
C ASP A 433 -17.85 -2.98 18.47
N ALA A 434 -16.72 -3.55 18.88
CA ALA A 434 -16.65 -4.81 19.65
C ALA A 434 -17.40 -5.98 18.97
N LYS A 435 -17.44 -5.99 17.64
CA LYS A 435 -18.03 -7.03 16.80
C LYS A 435 -16.95 -7.98 16.29
N PRO A 436 -17.28 -9.26 16.01
CA PRO A 436 -16.33 -10.15 15.36
C PRO A 436 -16.02 -9.70 13.93
N ALA A 437 -14.75 -9.67 13.54
CA ALA A 437 -14.36 -9.55 12.14
C ALA A 437 -14.42 -10.91 11.48
N VAL A 438 -15.06 -10.98 10.32
CA VAL A 438 -15.28 -12.22 9.56
C VAL A 438 -14.46 -12.15 8.27
N LEU A 439 -13.52 -13.07 8.12
CA LEU A 439 -12.61 -13.14 6.97
C LEU A 439 -12.67 -14.53 6.31
N HIS A 440 -12.33 -14.58 5.02
CA HIS A 440 -12.42 -15.79 4.20
C HIS A 440 -11.03 -16.29 3.79
N TYR A 441 -10.82 -17.59 3.88
CA TYR A 441 -9.57 -18.29 3.52
C TYR A 441 -9.88 -19.50 2.64
N ALA A 442 -8.88 -19.99 1.93
CA ALA A 442 -8.95 -21.19 1.11
C ALA A 442 -7.75 -22.11 1.39
N ARG A 443 -7.39 -22.24 2.67
CA ARG A 443 -6.25 -23.04 3.14
C ARG A 443 -6.64 -24.53 3.20
N PRO A 444 -5.67 -25.44 3.10
CA PRO A 444 -5.93 -26.85 3.39
C PRO A 444 -6.53 -27.03 4.79
N THR A 445 -7.54 -27.90 4.93
CA THR A 445 -8.24 -28.11 6.21
C THR A 445 -7.36 -28.67 7.33
N ASN A 446 -6.23 -29.28 6.95
CA ASN A 446 -5.21 -29.79 7.88
C ASN A 446 -4.03 -28.81 8.08
N SER A 447 -4.19 -27.55 7.69
CA SER A 447 -3.17 -26.53 7.95
C SER A 447 -3.02 -26.30 9.45
N GLU A 448 -1.79 -26.42 9.95
CA GLU A 448 -1.42 -26.11 11.34
C GLU A 448 -0.99 -24.64 11.51
N MET A 449 -0.95 -23.86 10.42
CA MET A 449 -0.51 -22.48 10.48
C MET A 449 -1.58 -21.60 11.15
N PRO A 450 -1.16 -20.65 12.02
CA PRO A 450 -2.09 -19.76 12.68
C PRO A 450 -2.89 -18.95 11.64
N MET A 451 -4.16 -18.75 11.90
CA MET A 451 -4.99 -17.80 11.16
C MET A 451 -4.92 -16.46 11.87
N GLU A 452 -4.42 -15.46 11.18
CA GLU A 452 -4.31 -14.09 11.66
C GLU A 452 -5.09 -13.16 10.73
N PRO A 453 -5.71 -12.10 11.25
CA PRO A 453 -6.45 -11.15 10.44
C PRO A 453 -5.49 -10.17 9.74
N TYR A 454 -4.89 -10.61 8.63
CA TYR A 454 -3.91 -9.89 7.82
C TYR A 454 -2.63 -9.59 8.60
N TYR A 455 -2.22 -8.32 8.76
CA TYR A 455 -1.05 -7.91 9.55
C TYR A 455 -1.31 -7.85 11.06
N TYR A 456 -2.55 -7.99 11.47
CA TYR A 456 -2.95 -7.88 12.88
C TYR A 456 -3.09 -9.25 13.53
N HIS A 457 -3.12 -9.23 14.84
CA HIS A 457 -3.45 -10.41 15.66
C HIS A 457 -4.92 -10.40 16.05
N GLY A 458 -5.48 -11.58 16.22
CA GLY A 458 -6.86 -11.71 16.66
C GLY A 458 -7.17 -13.09 17.24
N ASP A 459 -8.08 -13.15 18.18
CA ASP A 459 -8.51 -14.42 18.76
C ASP A 459 -9.57 -15.05 17.85
N VAL A 460 -9.29 -16.24 17.32
CA VAL A 460 -10.27 -17.02 16.54
C VAL A 460 -11.40 -17.48 17.46
N VAL A 461 -12.61 -16.95 17.24
CA VAL A 461 -13.79 -17.31 18.02
C VAL A 461 -14.72 -18.27 17.29
N LYS A 462 -14.60 -18.36 15.96
CA LYS A 462 -15.33 -19.32 15.13
C LYS A 462 -14.56 -19.64 13.87
N LEU A 463 -14.54 -20.92 13.49
CA LEU A 463 -14.00 -21.42 12.23
C LEU A 463 -15.05 -22.31 11.57
N ASP A 464 -15.57 -21.89 10.44
CA ASP A 464 -16.51 -22.67 9.63
C ASP A 464 -15.77 -23.18 8.37
N ASN A 465 -15.60 -24.50 8.26
CA ASN A 465 -15.17 -25.13 7.00
C ASN A 465 -16.38 -25.25 6.08
N LEU A 466 -16.29 -24.67 4.90
CA LEU A 466 -17.37 -24.68 3.93
C LEU A 466 -17.25 -25.91 3.01
N ASN A 467 -18.38 -26.32 2.39
CA ASN A 467 -18.44 -27.52 1.55
C ASN A 467 -17.55 -27.48 0.30
N ASP A 468 -17.08 -26.32 -0.09
CA ASP A 468 -16.18 -26.09 -1.22
C ASP A 468 -14.70 -26.08 -0.85
N GLY A 469 -14.37 -26.42 0.40
CA GLY A 469 -13.00 -26.46 0.90
C GLY A 469 -12.45 -25.10 1.35
N THR A 470 -13.25 -24.04 1.33
CA THR A 470 -12.87 -22.73 1.87
C THR A 470 -13.25 -22.59 3.35
N GLN A 471 -12.73 -21.59 4.02
CA GLN A 471 -13.00 -21.32 5.43
C GLN A 471 -13.55 -19.90 5.63
N LYS A 472 -14.47 -19.80 6.60
CA LYS A 472 -14.95 -18.52 7.13
C LYS A 472 -14.53 -18.43 8.59
N VAL A 473 -13.70 -17.45 8.93
CA VAL A 473 -13.09 -17.31 10.25
C VAL A 473 -13.55 -16.02 10.89
N SER A 474 -14.02 -16.12 12.15
CA SER A 474 -14.41 -14.95 12.93
C SER A 474 -13.35 -14.65 13.99
N PHE A 475 -12.90 -13.42 14.04
CA PHE A 475 -11.89 -12.92 14.96
C PHE A 475 -12.50 -11.92 15.95
N LYS A 476 -12.00 -11.89 17.18
CA LYS A 476 -12.21 -10.84 18.19
C LYS A 476 -10.86 -10.37 18.73
N ASN A 477 -10.90 -9.31 19.56
CA ASN A 477 -9.70 -8.75 20.20
C ASN A 477 -8.61 -8.45 19.19
N ILE A 478 -9.00 -7.78 18.10
CA ILE A 478 -8.08 -7.39 17.02
C ILE A 478 -7.12 -6.33 17.55
N ARG A 479 -5.84 -6.60 17.37
CA ARG A 479 -4.76 -5.73 17.80
C ARG A 479 -3.66 -5.70 16.73
N PRO A 480 -3.14 -4.54 16.41
CA PRO A 480 -2.07 -4.44 15.44
C PRO A 480 -0.72 -4.91 16.00
#